data_3e61e7e3ddf892c85a9320d6aae3eba0
#
_entry.id   3e61e7e3ddf892c85a9320d6aae3eba0
#
_cell.length_a   1.000
_cell.length_b   1.000
_cell.length_c   1.000
_cell.angle_alpha   90.00
_cell.angle_beta   90.00
_cell.angle_gamma   90.00
#
_symmetry.space_group_name_H-M   'P 1'
#
loop_
_entity.id
_entity.type
_entity.pdbx_description
1 polymer ?
#
loop_
_entity_poly.entity_id
_entity_poly.type
_entity_poly.pdbx_seq_one_letter_code
_entity_poly.pdbx_strand_id
1 'polypeptide(L)'
;AYIDLEAQLKSLTTEQLQIVAAIDAPGTQVDLIIEKTQLPASKVLAELTVLQIRGVVWQEPGKRFSLNIRAGTAQNHKELE
;
A
#
# COMPACT_ATOMS: atom_id res chain seq x y z
N ALA A 1 3.22 14.55 -11.33
CA ALA A 1 2.19 13.55 -11.62
C ALA A 1 2.07 12.57 -10.47
N TYR A 2 0.90 12.05 -10.30
CA TYR A 2 0.66 11.08 -9.27
C TYR A 2 0.28 9.74 -9.90
N ILE A 3 0.31 8.71 -9.06
CA ILE A 3 0.05 7.37 -9.51
C ILE A 3 -1.45 7.15 -9.59
N ASP A 4 -1.88 6.50 -10.67
CA ASP A 4 -3.25 6.04 -10.77
C ASP A 4 -3.36 4.76 -9.93
N LEU A 5 -3.85 4.90 -8.71
CA LEU A 5 -3.89 3.79 -7.78
C LEU A 5 -4.75 2.66 -8.30
N GLU A 6 -5.86 2.99 -8.93
CA GLU A 6 -6.75 1.94 -9.45
C GLU A 6 -6.04 1.10 -10.51
N ALA A 7 -5.31 1.74 -11.41
CA ALA A 7 -4.57 1.02 -12.43
C ALA A 7 -3.48 0.17 -11.79
N GLN A 8 -2.81 0.69 -10.77
CA GLN A 8 -1.78 -0.08 -10.07
C GLN A 8 -2.39 -1.30 -9.40
N LEU A 9 -3.54 -1.15 -8.76
CA LEU A 9 -4.16 -2.28 -8.08
C LEU A 9 -4.50 -3.41 -9.05
N LYS A 10 -4.87 -3.10 -10.27
CA LYS A 10 -5.20 -4.13 -11.26
C LYS A 10 -4.00 -4.98 -11.63
N SER A 11 -2.80 -4.47 -11.45
CA SER A 11 -1.60 -5.20 -11.85
C SER A 11 -0.93 -5.91 -10.67
N LEU A 12 -1.54 -5.88 -9.50
CA LEU A 12 -0.94 -6.50 -8.32
C LEU A 12 -1.31 -7.98 -8.25
N THR A 13 -0.41 -8.74 -7.63
CA THR A 13 -0.69 -10.15 -7.35
C THR A 13 -1.70 -10.27 -6.21
N THR A 14 -2.20 -11.48 -6.02
CA THR A 14 -3.14 -11.74 -4.93
C THR A 14 -2.53 -11.38 -3.58
N GLU A 15 -1.28 -11.77 -3.35
CA GLU A 15 -0.60 -11.46 -2.09
C GLU A 15 -0.44 -9.96 -1.91
N GLN A 16 -0.09 -9.26 -2.98
CA GLN A 16 0.07 -7.81 -2.90
C GLN A 16 -1.27 -7.14 -2.59
N LEU A 17 -2.35 -7.62 -3.18
CA LEU A 17 -3.67 -7.08 -2.87
C LEU A 17 -4.05 -7.33 -1.42
N GLN A 18 -3.71 -8.50 -0.88
CA GLN A 18 -3.96 -8.78 0.52
C GLN A 18 -3.22 -7.81 1.43
N ILE A 19 -1.97 -7.51 1.09
CA ILE A 19 -1.16 -6.60 1.88
C ILE A 19 -1.74 -5.19 1.82
N VAL A 20 -2.11 -4.75 0.63
CA VAL A 20 -2.71 -3.42 0.47
C VAL A 20 -3.99 -3.31 1.29
N ALA A 21 -4.81 -4.34 1.25
CA ALA A 21 -6.06 -4.34 2.03
C ALA A 21 -5.80 -4.33 3.53
N ALA A 22 -4.67 -4.89 3.96
CA ALA A 22 -4.33 -4.91 5.38
C ALA A 22 -3.86 -3.55 5.89
N ILE A 23 -3.43 -2.67 4.99
CA ILE A 23 -3.05 -1.31 5.37
C ILE A 23 -4.32 -0.46 5.34
N ASP A 24 -5.12 -0.60 6.37
CA ASP A 24 -6.43 0.04 6.42
C ASP A 24 -6.40 1.40 7.11
N ALA A 25 -5.23 1.85 7.53
CA ALA A 25 -5.08 3.15 8.18
C ALA A 25 -3.65 3.62 7.95
N PRO A 26 -3.42 4.94 7.92
CA PRO A 26 -2.05 5.44 7.80
C PRO A 26 -1.19 4.95 8.95
N GLY A 27 0.05 4.56 8.64
CA GLY A 27 0.99 4.13 9.66
C GLY A 27 0.73 2.75 10.22
N THR A 28 0.15 1.86 9.43
CA THR A 28 -0.08 0.48 9.86
C THR A 28 1.25 -0.24 10.05
N GLN A 29 1.44 -0.85 11.21
CA GLN A 29 2.67 -1.55 11.53
C GLN A 29 2.76 -2.86 10.77
N VAL A 30 3.99 -3.23 10.41
CA VAL A 30 4.22 -4.43 9.61
C VAL A 30 3.73 -5.68 10.32
N ASP A 31 3.86 -5.73 11.64
CA ASP A 31 3.38 -6.90 12.39
C ASP A 31 1.89 -7.10 12.22
N LEU A 32 1.14 -6.02 12.17
CA LEU A 32 -0.30 -6.11 11.96
C LEU A 32 -0.62 -6.58 10.54
N ILE A 33 0.16 -6.15 9.57
CA ILE A 33 -0.01 -6.61 8.19
C ILE A 33 0.21 -8.13 8.11
N ILE A 34 1.27 -8.60 8.77
CA ILE A 34 1.56 -10.02 8.80
C ILE A 34 0.40 -10.79 9.44
N GLU A 35 -0.10 -10.27 10.55
CA GLU A 35 -1.20 -10.94 11.26
C GLU A 35 -2.46 -10.98 10.40
N LYS A 36 -2.80 -9.87 9.75
CA LYS A 36 -4.03 -9.81 8.97
C LYS A 36 -3.98 -10.65 7.72
N THR A 37 -2.82 -10.73 7.07
CA THR A 37 -2.70 -11.46 5.82
C THR A 37 -2.43 -12.94 6.03
N GLN A 38 -1.90 -13.31 7.20
CA GLN A 38 -1.49 -14.68 7.49
C GLN A 38 -0.39 -15.16 6.55
N LEU A 39 0.32 -14.24 5.92
CA LEU A 39 1.45 -14.58 5.06
C LEU A 39 2.72 -14.63 5.90
N PRO A 40 3.74 -15.40 5.45
CA PRO A 40 5.02 -15.40 6.15
C PRO A 40 5.63 -13.99 6.18
N ALA A 41 6.34 -13.69 7.27
CA ALA A 41 6.92 -12.37 7.42
C ALA A 41 7.85 -12.02 6.27
N SER A 42 8.67 -12.98 5.83
CA SER A 42 9.59 -12.72 4.73
C SER A 42 8.84 -12.37 3.44
N LYS A 43 7.70 -13.02 3.21
CA LYS A 43 6.89 -12.73 2.03
C LYS A 43 6.31 -11.33 2.12
N VAL A 44 5.77 -10.95 3.29
CA VAL A 44 5.20 -9.64 3.47
C VAL A 44 6.25 -8.55 3.25
N LEU A 45 7.43 -8.73 3.83
CA LEU A 45 8.49 -7.73 3.68
C LEU A 45 8.95 -7.60 2.24
N ALA A 46 9.08 -8.73 1.54
CA ALA A 46 9.50 -8.70 0.13
C ALA A 46 8.45 -7.99 -0.72
N GLU A 47 7.18 -8.29 -0.51
CA GLU A 47 6.15 -7.66 -1.30
C GLU A 47 5.98 -6.18 -0.97
N LEU A 48 6.16 -5.81 0.30
CA LEU A 48 6.13 -4.40 0.67
C LEU A 48 7.24 -3.63 -0.04
N THR A 49 8.42 -4.23 -0.18
CA THR A 49 9.51 -3.60 -0.91
C THR A 49 9.10 -3.34 -2.35
N VAL A 50 8.51 -4.33 -3.00
CA VAL A 50 8.05 -4.17 -4.38
C VAL A 50 6.99 -3.06 -4.46
N LEU A 51 6.05 -3.05 -3.51
CA LEU A 51 5.00 -2.04 -3.52
C LEU A 51 5.55 -0.64 -3.30
N GLN A 52 6.62 -0.52 -2.50
CA GLN A 52 7.28 0.77 -2.34
C GLN A 52 7.92 1.23 -3.65
N ILE A 53 8.59 0.32 -4.34
CA ILE A 53 9.22 0.65 -5.61
C ILE A 53 8.17 1.09 -6.62
N ARG A 54 7.00 0.47 -6.58
CA ARG A 54 5.92 0.83 -7.49
C ARG A 54 5.17 2.08 -7.06
N GLY A 55 5.45 2.59 -5.86
CA GLY A 55 4.81 3.80 -5.38
C GLY A 55 3.42 3.60 -4.80
N VAL A 56 3.02 2.35 -4.57
CA VAL A 56 1.70 2.05 -4.02
C VAL A 56 1.65 2.30 -2.52
N VAL A 57 2.76 2.00 -1.83
CA VAL A 57 2.87 2.24 -0.40
C VAL A 57 4.16 3.00 -0.12
N TRP A 58 4.24 3.60 1.05
CA TRP A 58 5.50 4.14 1.52
C TRP A 58 5.69 3.77 2.97
N GLN A 59 6.96 3.75 3.39
CA GLN A 59 7.33 3.36 4.73
C GLN A 59 7.56 4.61 5.57
N GLU A 60 7.04 4.55 6.79
CA GLU A 60 7.24 5.60 7.78
C GLU A 60 8.12 5.05 8.91
N PRO A 61 8.70 5.93 9.73
CA PRO A 61 9.53 5.46 10.84
C PRO A 61 8.78 4.48 11.73
N GLY A 62 9.51 3.49 12.26
CA GLY A 62 8.89 2.49 13.12
C GLY A 62 8.30 1.31 12.38
N LYS A 63 8.74 1.10 11.16
CA LYS A 63 8.25 -0.01 10.33
C LYS A 63 6.75 0.08 10.14
N ARG A 64 6.27 1.27 9.89
CA ARG A 64 4.87 1.53 9.59
C ARG A 64 4.74 1.81 8.11
N PHE A 65 3.60 1.43 7.56
CA PHE A 65 3.35 1.58 6.14
C PHE A 65 2.03 2.28 5.91
N SER A 66 2.01 3.12 4.90
CA SER A 66 0.82 3.85 4.50
C SER A 66 0.63 3.68 3.01
N LEU A 67 -0.62 3.64 2.58
CA LEU A 67 -0.91 3.62 1.16
C LEU A 67 -0.69 5.01 0.58
N ASN A 68 -0.25 5.03 -0.67
CA ASN A 68 -0.15 6.29 -1.40
C ASN A 68 -1.53 6.61 -1.99
N ILE A 69 -2.41 7.05 -1.12
CA ILE A 69 -3.79 7.30 -1.52
C ILE A 69 -3.97 8.63 -2.22
N ARG A 70 -2.88 9.40 -2.32
CA ARG A 70 -2.97 10.66 -3.04
C ARG A 70 -3.52 10.44 -4.44
N ALA A 71 -3.08 9.37 -5.07
CA ALA A 71 -3.56 9.08 -6.40
C ALA A 71 -5.06 8.86 -6.42
N GLY A 72 -5.55 8.14 -5.43
CA GLY A 72 -6.97 7.86 -5.35
C GLY A 72 -7.80 9.07 -4.97
N THR A 73 -7.21 10.01 -4.25
CA THR A 73 -7.93 11.21 -3.82
C THR A 73 -7.73 12.38 -4.77
N ALA A 74 -6.92 12.22 -5.77
CA ALA A 74 -6.60 13.32 -6.67
C ALA A 74 -7.83 13.83 -7.39
N GLN A 75 -8.77 13.03 -7.49
CA GLN A 75 -10.02 13.47 -8.06
C GLN A 75 -10.68 14.48 -7.20
N ASN A 76 -10.12 14.74 -6.40
CA ASN A 76 -10.68 15.71 -5.73
C ASN A 76 -10.16 16.93 -5.93
N HIS A 77 -9.49 16.40 -6.61
CA HIS A 77 -9.42 17.39 -6.78
C HIS A 77 -9.87 17.98 -7.31
N LYS A 78 -10.06 17.71 -7.69
CA LYS A 78 -10.62 18.40 -8.14
C LYS A 78 -11.13 19.13 -7.87
N GLU A 79 -10.85 18.94 -7.59
CA GLU A 79 -11.22 19.74 -7.31
C GLU A 79 -11.09 20.51 -7.26
N LEU A 80 -10.53 20.31 -7.62
CA LEU A 80 -10.45 21.16 -7.76
C LEU A 80 -10.73 21.81 -8.04
N GLU A 81 -10.78 21.60 -8.41
CA GLU A 81 -11.14 22.40 -8.76
C GLU A 81 -11.48 22.98 -8.67
#